data_3f87acfdf838238bb2a790cd3fdef955
#
_entry.id   3f87acfdf838238bb2a790cd3fdef955
#
_cell.length_a   1.000
_cell.length_b   1.000
_cell.length_c   1.000
_cell.angle_alpha   90.00
_cell.angle_beta   90.00
_cell.angle_gamma   90.00
#
_symmetry.space_group_name_H-M   'P 1'
#
loop_
_entity.id
_entity.type
_entity.pdbx_description
1 polymer ?
#
loop_
_entity_poly.entity_id
_entity_poly.type
_entity_poly.pdbx_seq_one_letter_code
_entity_poly.pdbx_strand_id
1 'polypeptide(L)'
;MTGPDGERSGGYWEFLAVEEGKSFEVLDGFADDEGNPNTEMPTMRMEFTFEPTDAGSRMTTTTHFASLDELEKLVAMGMVEGMRAAMAQIDDVLADLASFAAGNGTEVQLLGDTQARISRVIRGTVEQVWRAHHEPDLLKTWLLGPDGWQLIECEVGDAYRYVWQQGDDEASRFGFEGETVLSEPTWRAVTTEAMIGTDGPSTLNDLQLYEEDGATLLTLVIEYPDAATRDMILATGMTRSE
;
A
#
# COMPACT_ATOMS: atom_id res chain seq x y z
N MET A 1 15.94 4.85 8.83
CA MET A 1 15.57 6.22 9.28
C MET A 1 16.54 7.20 8.66
N THR A 2 16.09 8.42 8.37
CA THR A 2 16.96 9.49 7.85
C THR A 2 17.01 10.60 8.90
N GLY A 3 18.19 10.93 9.37
CA GLY A 3 18.41 11.99 10.34
C GLY A 3 18.32 13.39 9.70
N PRO A 4 18.34 14.46 10.54
CA PRO A 4 18.18 15.84 10.07
C PRO A 4 19.25 16.28 9.08
N ASP A 5 20.43 15.72 9.14
CA ASP A 5 21.58 16.03 8.28
C ASP A 5 21.67 15.08 7.05
N GLY A 6 20.62 14.25 6.83
CA GLY A 6 20.53 13.32 5.72
C GLY A 6 21.28 11.99 5.92
N GLU A 7 21.87 11.76 7.10
CA GLU A 7 22.47 10.47 7.45
C GLU A 7 21.37 9.39 7.54
N ARG A 8 21.70 8.21 7.02
CA ARG A 8 20.81 7.05 7.10
C ARG A 8 21.29 6.12 8.21
N SER A 9 20.36 5.68 9.05
CA SER A 9 20.59 4.62 10.02
C SER A 9 19.54 3.52 9.84
N GLY A 10 20.00 2.29 9.75
CA GLY A 10 19.17 1.09 9.76
C GLY A 10 18.90 0.62 11.17
N GLY A 11 17.73 0.03 11.40
CA GLY A 11 17.42 -0.71 12.61
C GLY A 11 16.60 -1.93 12.24
N TYR A 12 16.55 -2.93 13.14
CA TYR A 12 15.71 -4.11 12.98
C TYR A 12 14.98 -4.41 14.29
N TRP A 13 13.84 -5.04 14.15
CA TRP A 13 13.11 -5.63 15.25
C TRP A 13 12.99 -7.12 15.07
N GLU A 14 13.37 -7.88 16.10
CA GLU A 14 13.05 -9.29 16.22
C GLU A 14 11.89 -9.45 17.21
N PHE A 15 10.74 -9.95 16.75
CA PHE A 15 9.58 -10.14 17.60
C PHE A 15 9.77 -11.36 18.50
N LEU A 16 9.75 -11.14 19.82
CA LEU A 16 9.89 -12.17 20.85
C LEU A 16 8.53 -12.71 21.32
N ALA A 17 7.52 -11.82 21.40
CA ALA A 17 6.15 -12.17 21.77
C ALA A 17 5.16 -11.19 21.16
N VAL A 18 3.95 -11.68 20.84
CA VAL A 18 2.82 -10.85 20.40
C VAL A 18 1.54 -11.38 21.05
N GLU A 19 0.79 -10.50 21.73
CA GLU A 19 -0.58 -10.72 22.18
C GLU A 19 -1.47 -9.71 21.48
N GLU A 20 -2.28 -10.18 20.54
CA GLU A 20 -3.07 -9.33 19.65
C GLU A 20 -3.93 -8.33 20.41
N GLY A 21 -3.84 -7.06 20.03
CA GLY A 21 -4.58 -5.95 20.63
C GLY A 21 -4.15 -5.54 22.03
N LYS A 22 -3.12 -6.19 22.63
CA LYS A 22 -2.69 -5.91 24.00
C LYS A 22 -1.21 -5.57 24.15
N SER A 23 -0.33 -6.37 23.56
CA SER A 23 1.10 -6.16 23.73
C SER A 23 1.94 -6.84 22.66
N PHE A 24 3.14 -6.34 22.49
CA PHE A 24 4.21 -7.06 21.80
C PHE A 24 5.56 -6.74 22.45
N GLU A 25 6.49 -7.66 22.27
CA GLU A 25 7.84 -7.57 22.77
C GLU A 25 8.82 -7.78 21.62
N VAL A 26 9.85 -6.94 21.54
CA VAL A 26 10.86 -7.00 20.50
C VAL A 26 12.27 -6.88 21.09
N LEU A 27 13.22 -7.47 20.38
CA LEU A 27 14.61 -7.10 20.47
C LEU A 27 14.87 -6.03 19.40
N ASP A 28 15.21 -4.81 19.84
CA ASP A 28 15.53 -3.68 18.98
C ASP A 28 17.05 -3.58 18.82
N GLY A 29 17.52 -3.43 17.59
CA GLY A 29 18.93 -3.33 17.28
C GLY A 29 19.23 -2.48 16.06
N PHE A 30 20.48 -2.09 15.93
CA PHE A 30 20.97 -1.35 14.78
C PHE A 30 21.26 -2.31 13.62
N ALA A 31 21.03 -1.85 12.40
CA ALA A 31 21.33 -2.55 11.17
C ALA A 31 22.34 -1.76 10.33
N ASP A 32 23.09 -2.47 9.48
CA ASP A 32 23.91 -1.88 8.43
C ASP A 32 23.04 -1.35 7.27
N ASP A 33 23.68 -0.78 6.24
CA ASP A 33 23.01 -0.23 5.06
C ASP A 33 22.29 -1.31 4.22
N GLU A 34 22.63 -2.59 4.41
CA GLU A 34 22.02 -3.75 3.75
C GLU A 34 20.87 -4.36 4.57
N GLY A 35 20.63 -3.84 5.79
CA GLY A 35 19.58 -4.29 6.71
C GLY A 35 19.99 -5.46 7.60
N ASN A 36 21.27 -5.88 7.60
CA ASN A 36 21.76 -6.93 8.49
C ASN A 36 22.01 -6.38 9.89
N PRO A 37 21.80 -7.19 10.96
CA PRO A 37 22.07 -6.78 12.33
C PRO A 37 23.53 -6.36 12.55
N ASN A 38 23.71 -5.14 13.10
CA ASN A 38 25.02 -4.67 13.51
C ASN A 38 25.36 -5.18 14.92
N THR A 39 26.12 -6.25 15.00
CA THR A 39 26.48 -6.91 16.27
C THR A 39 27.49 -6.13 17.14
N GLU A 40 28.07 -5.05 16.62
CA GLU A 40 28.95 -4.17 17.40
C GLU A 40 28.18 -3.15 18.24
N MET A 41 26.89 -2.94 17.94
CA MET A 41 25.99 -2.08 18.67
C MET A 41 25.12 -2.88 19.65
N PRO A 42 24.78 -2.29 20.81
CA PRO A 42 23.93 -2.97 21.78
C PRO A 42 22.52 -3.18 21.23
N THR A 43 21.89 -4.29 21.64
CA THR A 43 20.47 -4.53 21.43
C THR A 43 19.67 -4.22 22.69
N MET A 44 18.43 -3.75 22.53
CA MET A 44 17.54 -3.42 23.63
C MET A 44 16.31 -4.27 23.57
N ARG A 45 15.86 -4.80 24.71
CA ARG A 45 14.55 -5.42 24.81
C ARG A 45 13.51 -4.36 25.06
N MET A 46 12.50 -4.30 24.20
CA MET A 46 11.41 -3.35 24.31
C MET A 46 10.08 -4.08 24.45
N GLU A 47 9.25 -3.63 25.38
CA GLU A 47 7.90 -4.12 25.59
C GLU A 47 6.92 -2.98 25.32
N PHE A 48 5.92 -3.24 24.46
CA PHE A 48 4.83 -2.32 24.16
C PHE A 48 3.52 -2.90 24.68
N THR A 49 2.82 -2.12 25.49
CA THR A 49 1.51 -2.49 26.01
C THR A 49 0.46 -1.47 25.61
N PHE A 50 -0.75 -1.94 25.33
CA PHE A 50 -1.89 -1.12 24.91
C PHE A 50 -3.06 -1.34 25.85
N GLU A 51 -3.58 -0.27 26.40
CA GLU A 51 -4.70 -0.29 27.34
C GLU A 51 -5.80 0.67 26.84
N PRO A 52 -7.08 0.24 26.83
CA PRO A 52 -8.17 1.14 26.55
C PRO A 52 -8.29 2.22 27.64
N THR A 53 -8.69 3.41 27.22
CA THR A 53 -9.06 4.51 28.10
C THR A 53 -10.41 5.09 27.70
N ASP A 54 -11.01 5.94 28.53
CA ASP A 54 -12.32 6.55 28.23
C ASP A 54 -12.30 7.39 26.92
N ALA A 55 -11.13 7.86 26.47
CA ALA A 55 -10.97 8.75 25.32
C ALA A 55 -10.14 8.12 24.17
N GLY A 56 -9.80 6.83 24.24
CA GLY A 56 -8.97 6.18 23.23
C GLY A 56 -8.12 5.06 23.82
N SER A 57 -6.83 5.06 23.55
CA SER A 57 -5.89 4.04 24.02
C SER A 57 -4.66 4.67 24.66
N ARG A 58 -4.08 3.96 25.60
CA ARG A 58 -2.77 4.28 26.15
C ARG A 58 -1.76 3.26 25.69
N MET A 59 -0.72 3.71 25.02
CA MET A 59 0.47 2.92 24.75
C MET A 59 1.55 3.19 25.79
N THR A 60 2.13 2.14 26.34
CA THR A 60 3.29 2.24 27.24
C THR A 60 4.43 1.45 26.64
N THR A 61 5.59 2.08 26.53
CA THR A 61 6.82 1.42 26.06
C THR A 61 7.79 1.32 27.23
N THR A 62 8.25 0.10 27.50
CA THR A 62 9.29 -0.19 28.50
C THR A 62 10.53 -0.71 27.79
N THR A 63 11.66 -0.01 27.94
CA THR A 63 12.94 -0.41 27.35
C THR A 63 13.87 -0.90 28.45
N HIS A 64 14.44 -2.09 28.24
CA HIS A 64 15.39 -2.70 29.14
C HIS A 64 16.81 -2.59 28.58
N PHE A 65 17.72 -2.05 29.37
CA PHE A 65 19.13 -1.89 29.03
C PHE A 65 19.96 -2.90 29.79
N ALA A 66 21.05 -3.38 29.21
CA ALA A 66 21.94 -4.31 29.88
C ALA A 66 22.72 -3.64 31.04
N SER A 67 22.92 -2.32 30.99
CA SER A 67 23.61 -1.55 32.04
C SER A 67 23.17 -0.08 32.08
N LEU A 68 23.48 0.61 33.19
CA LEU A 68 23.29 2.04 33.31
C LEU A 68 24.17 2.81 32.30
N ASP A 69 25.38 2.35 32.05
CA ASP A 69 26.30 2.99 31.11
C ASP A 69 25.75 2.95 29.67
N GLU A 70 25.07 1.87 29.27
CA GLU A 70 24.38 1.79 27.97
C GLU A 70 23.20 2.77 27.89
N LEU A 71 22.38 2.83 28.94
CA LEU A 71 21.29 3.81 29.02
C LEU A 71 21.84 5.24 28.86
N GLU A 72 22.85 5.62 29.65
CA GLU A 72 23.43 6.95 29.59
C GLU A 72 24.01 7.27 28.21
N LYS A 73 24.68 6.32 27.58
CA LYS A 73 25.24 6.47 26.23
C LYS A 73 24.13 6.71 25.20
N LEU A 74 23.05 5.92 25.20
CA LEU A 74 21.96 6.04 24.23
C LEU A 74 21.15 7.33 24.47
N VAL A 75 20.94 7.72 25.72
CA VAL A 75 20.33 9.01 26.05
C VAL A 75 21.19 10.17 25.53
N ALA A 76 22.51 10.11 25.71
CA ALA A 76 23.42 11.12 25.18
C ALA A 76 23.46 11.19 23.64
N MET A 77 23.14 10.08 22.95
CA MET A 77 22.99 10.01 21.49
C MET A 77 21.62 10.53 20.99
N GLY A 78 20.71 11.00 21.88
CA GLY A 78 19.43 11.58 21.48
C GLY A 78 18.27 10.59 21.41
N MET A 79 18.38 9.40 22.02
CA MET A 79 17.32 8.38 22.00
C MET A 79 15.96 8.93 22.48
N VAL A 80 15.93 9.73 23.53
CA VAL A 80 14.67 10.27 24.11
C VAL A 80 14.01 11.24 23.14
N GLU A 81 14.77 12.11 22.52
CA GLU A 81 14.30 13.07 21.53
C GLU A 81 13.79 12.38 20.27
N GLY A 82 14.54 11.37 19.78
CA GLY A 82 14.13 10.55 18.63
C GLY A 82 12.83 9.80 18.91
N MET A 83 12.68 9.20 20.08
CA MET A 83 11.45 8.50 20.47
C MET A 83 10.27 9.46 20.58
N ARG A 84 10.45 10.64 21.13
CA ARG A 84 9.40 11.67 21.19
C ARG A 84 8.96 12.12 19.79
N ALA A 85 9.92 12.34 18.90
CA ALA A 85 9.64 12.73 17.52
C ALA A 85 8.89 11.62 16.76
N ALA A 86 9.26 10.35 16.95
CA ALA A 86 8.55 9.23 16.38
C ALA A 86 7.12 9.10 16.92
N MET A 87 6.93 9.20 18.23
CA MET A 87 5.60 9.15 18.85
C MET A 87 4.69 10.30 18.42
N ALA A 88 5.23 11.48 18.17
CA ALA A 88 4.44 12.63 17.72
C ALA A 88 3.83 12.43 16.31
N GLN A 89 4.30 11.46 15.53
CA GLN A 89 3.76 11.14 14.21
C GLN A 89 2.57 10.15 14.27
N ILE A 90 2.34 9.51 15.42
CA ILE A 90 1.29 8.47 15.56
C ILE A 90 -0.10 9.05 15.29
N ASP A 91 -0.38 10.26 15.77
CA ASP A 91 -1.69 10.90 15.59
C ASP A 91 -1.98 11.16 14.10
N ASP A 92 -0.99 11.60 13.32
CA ASP A 92 -1.12 11.81 11.88
C ASP A 92 -1.34 10.48 11.16
N VAL A 93 -0.57 9.44 11.50
CA VAL A 93 -0.76 8.08 10.94
C VAL A 93 -2.16 7.55 11.24
N LEU A 94 -2.65 7.72 12.47
CA LEU A 94 -4.00 7.28 12.84
C LEU A 94 -5.09 8.07 12.10
N ALA A 95 -4.88 9.37 11.87
CA ALA A 95 -5.81 10.20 11.09
C ALA A 95 -5.83 9.74 9.61
N ASP A 96 -4.67 9.44 9.02
CA ASP A 96 -4.57 8.93 7.66
C ASP A 96 -5.24 7.55 7.52
N LEU A 97 -5.01 6.63 8.46
CA LEU A 97 -5.67 5.33 8.50
C LEU A 97 -7.19 5.45 8.66
N ALA A 98 -7.66 6.35 9.53
CA ALA A 98 -9.09 6.61 9.69
C ALA A 98 -9.71 7.19 8.41
N SER A 99 -9.01 8.10 7.73
CA SER A 99 -9.41 8.65 6.43
C SER A 99 -9.50 7.56 5.36
N PHE A 100 -8.48 6.70 5.28
CA PHE A 100 -8.46 5.55 4.36
C PHE A 100 -9.62 4.59 4.64
N ALA A 101 -9.83 4.20 5.90
CA ALA A 101 -10.95 3.33 6.31
C ALA A 101 -12.33 3.96 6.01
N ALA A 102 -12.43 5.29 6.03
CA ALA A 102 -13.63 6.01 5.61
C ALA A 102 -13.84 6.04 4.08
N GLY A 103 -12.94 5.44 3.30
CA GLY A 103 -13.00 5.39 1.83
C GLY A 103 -12.48 6.65 1.14
N ASN A 104 -11.72 7.47 1.86
CA ASN A 104 -11.10 8.66 1.31
C ASN A 104 -9.68 8.34 0.83
N GLY A 105 -9.47 8.50 -0.47
CA GLY A 105 -8.15 8.29 -1.06
C GLY A 105 -7.87 6.85 -1.51
N THR A 106 -6.72 6.73 -2.14
CA THR A 106 -6.16 5.48 -2.66
C THR A 106 -4.71 5.42 -2.19
N GLU A 107 -4.32 4.31 -1.61
CA GLU A 107 -2.93 4.08 -1.22
C GLU A 107 -2.17 3.32 -2.30
N VAL A 108 -0.92 3.72 -2.51
CA VAL A 108 0.01 3.05 -3.43
C VAL A 108 1.27 2.67 -2.66
N GLN A 109 1.60 1.39 -2.70
CA GLN A 109 2.79 0.85 -2.06
C GLN A 109 3.64 0.07 -3.06
N LEU A 110 4.93 0.35 -3.10
CA LEU A 110 5.88 -0.47 -3.88
C LEU A 110 6.20 -1.76 -3.13
N LEU A 111 6.08 -2.89 -3.83
CA LEU A 111 6.38 -4.22 -3.31
C LEU A 111 7.58 -4.78 -4.10
N GLY A 112 8.79 -4.56 -3.58
CA GLY A 112 10.01 -4.96 -4.30
C GLY A 112 10.27 -4.14 -5.57
N ASP A 113 11.02 -4.73 -6.51
CA ASP A 113 11.53 -4.00 -7.68
C ASP A 113 10.52 -3.88 -8.83
N THR A 114 9.56 -4.81 -8.94
CA THR A 114 8.67 -4.90 -10.11
C THR A 114 7.19 -4.78 -9.77
N GLN A 115 6.82 -4.73 -8.50
CA GLN A 115 5.41 -4.73 -8.10
C GLN A 115 4.98 -3.43 -7.44
N ALA A 116 3.72 -3.05 -7.67
CA ALA A 116 3.02 -2.03 -6.92
C ALA A 116 1.67 -2.57 -6.44
N ARG A 117 1.28 -2.23 -5.22
CA ARG A 117 -0.04 -2.48 -4.67
C ARG A 117 -0.82 -1.18 -4.60
N ILE A 118 -2.01 -1.20 -5.14
CA ILE A 118 -2.99 -0.12 -5.02
C ILE A 118 -4.09 -0.63 -4.10
N SER A 119 -4.47 0.14 -3.08
CA SER A 119 -5.50 -0.23 -2.12
C SER A 119 -6.50 0.89 -1.93
N ARG A 120 -7.78 0.53 -1.80
CA ARG A 120 -8.87 1.46 -1.53
C ARG A 120 -10.00 0.78 -0.78
N VAL A 121 -10.61 1.48 0.18
CA VAL A 121 -11.88 1.09 0.78
C VAL A 121 -13.03 1.67 -0.04
N ILE A 122 -13.94 0.81 -0.49
CA ILE A 122 -15.12 1.17 -1.29
C ILE A 122 -16.37 0.90 -0.46
N ARG A 123 -17.25 1.90 -0.33
CA ARG A 123 -18.54 1.78 0.36
C ARG A 123 -19.52 0.98 -0.50
N GLY A 124 -19.57 -0.31 -0.26
CA GLY A 124 -20.40 -1.27 -0.98
C GLY A 124 -20.01 -2.70 -0.61
N THR A 125 -20.90 -3.64 -0.86
CA THR A 125 -20.61 -5.05 -0.63
C THR A 125 -19.62 -5.58 -1.67
N VAL A 126 -18.94 -6.67 -1.36
CA VAL A 126 -18.02 -7.36 -2.28
C VAL A 126 -18.68 -7.67 -3.61
N GLU A 127 -19.95 -8.14 -3.60
CA GLU A 127 -20.72 -8.41 -4.81
C GLU A 127 -20.96 -7.14 -5.65
N GLN A 128 -21.27 -6.01 -5.01
CA GLN A 128 -21.48 -4.74 -5.72
C GLN A 128 -20.19 -4.28 -6.38
N VAL A 129 -19.07 -4.35 -5.65
CA VAL A 129 -17.76 -3.95 -6.16
C VAL A 129 -17.30 -4.91 -7.27
N TRP A 130 -17.50 -6.22 -7.09
CA TRP A 130 -17.22 -7.22 -8.14
C TRP A 130 -17.98 -6.92 -9.43
N ARG A 131 -19.29 -6.72 -9.33
CA ARG A 131 -20.15 -6.39 -10.48
C ARG A 131 -19.70 -5.10 -11.16
N ALA A 132 -19.34 -4.07 -10.37
CA ALA A 132 -18.84 -2.81 -10.91
C ALA A 132 -17.58 -2.97 -11.76
N HIS A 133 -16.74 -3.99 -11.48
CA HIS A 133 -15.50 -4.28 -12.22
C HIS A 133 -15.67 -5.30 -13.35
N HIS A 134 -16.81 -6.02 -13.43
CA HIS A 134 -16.98 -7.13 -14.38
C HIS A 134 -18.23 -6.99 -15.26
N GLU A 135 -19.15 -6.06 -14.98
CA GLU A 135 -20.31 -5.82 -15.82
C GLU A 135 -20.05 -4.62 -16.74
N PRO A 136 -20.07 -4.78 -18.09
CA PRO A 136 -19.74 -3.69 -19.02
C PRO A 136 -20.59 -2.43 -18.84
N ASP A 137 -21.86 -2.58 -18.52
CA ASP A 137 -22.77 -1.43 -18.32
C ASP A 137 -22.43 -0.64 -17.06
N LEU A 138 -21.94 -1.29 -16.02
CA LEU A 138 -21.47 -0.64 -14.81
C LEU A 138 -20.07 -0.02 -15.02
N LEU A 139 -19.16 -0.72 -15.68
CA LEU A 139 -17.83 -0.21 -16.02
C LEU A 139 -17.91 1.12 -16.77
N LYS A 140 -18.78 1.24 -17.75
CA LYS A 140 -19.00 2.47 -18.52
C LYS A 140 -19.45 3.67 -17.68
N THR A 141 -19.92 3.46 -16.45
CA THR A 141 -20.37 4.55 -15.59
C THR A 141 -19.25 5.19 -14.78
N TRP A 142 -18.15 4.47 -14.55
CA TRP A 142 -17.06 4.96 -13.68
C TRP A 142 -15.67 4.86 -14.31
N LEU A 143 -15.45 3.94 -15.27
CA LEU A 143 -14.18 3.79 -15.96
C LEU A 143 -14.08 4.87 -17.06
N LEU A 144 -14.17 6.11 -16.65
CA LEU A 144 -14.16 7.27 -17.51
C LEU A 144 -12.73 7.74 -17.73
N GLY A 145 -12.43 8.22 -18.93
CA GLY A 145 -11.19 8.94 -19.20
C GLY A 145 -11.26 10.39 -18.64
N PRO A 146 -10.20 11.18 -18.89
CA PRO A 146 -10.23 12.62 -18.61
C PRO A 146 -11.42 13.33 -19.29
N ASP A 147 -11.69 14.58 -18.91
CA ASP A 147 -12.80 15.35 -19.46
C ASP A 147 -12.81 15.35 -20.99
N GLY A 148 -13.95 14.99 -21.57
CA GLY A 148 -14.14 14.88 -23.02
C GLY A 148 -13.78 13.53 -23.62
N TRP A 149 -13.28 12.59 -22.83
CA TRP A 149 -13.03 11.21 -23.26
C TRP A 149 -14.25 10.33 -23.03
N GLN A 150 -14.42 9.34 -23.89
CA GLN A 150 -15.52 8.36 -23.82
C GLN A 150 -14.95 6.95 -23.94
N LEU A 151 -15.41 6.04 -23.12
CA LEU A 151 -15.15 4.60 -23.27
C LEU A 151 -16.03 4.06 -24.39
N ILE A 152 -15.47 3.92 -25.59
CA ILE A 152 -16.20 3.54 -26.81
C ILE A 152 -16.28 2.02 -27.02
N GLU A 153 -15.29 1.26 -26.53
CA GLU A 153 -15.32 -0.20 -26.48
C GLU A 153 -15.15 -0.65 -25.02
N CYS A 154 -15.98 -1.60 -24.60
CA CYS A 154 -15.92 -2.19 -23.27
C CYS A 154 -16.39 -3.63 -23.35
N GLU A 155 -15.44 -4.55 -23.51
CA GLU A 155 -15.66 -5.98 -23.56
C GLU A 155 -15.06 -6.62 -22.32
N VAL A 156 -15.78 -7.57 -21.71
CA VAL A 156 -15.37 -8.29 -20.51
C VAL A 156 -15.74 -9.76 -20.66
N GLY A 157 -14.82 -10.66 -20.34
CA GLY A 157 -14.98 -12.10 -20.43
C GLY A 157 -13.68 -12.83 -20.18
N ASP A 158 -13.45 -13.93 -20.92
CA ASP A 158 -12.17 -14.64 -20.92
C ASP A 158 -11.02 -13.76 -21.43
N ALA A 159 -11.34 -12.81 -22.29
CA ALA A 159 -10.51 -11.68 -22.67
C ALA A 159 -11.29 -10.39 -22.45
N TYR A 160 -10.59 -9.30 -22.23
CA TYR A 160 -11.20 -7.98 -22.11
C TYR A 160 -10.54 -6.98 -23.04
N ARG A 161 -11.31 -5.91 -23.38
CA ARG A 161 -10.83 -4.83 -24.22
C ARG A 161 -11.54 -3.53 -23.85
N TYR A 162 -10.75 -2.50 -23.54
CA TYR A 162 -11.22 -1.16 -23.25
C TYR A 162 -10.58 -0.17 -24.20
N VAL A 163 -11.39 0.64 -24.88
CA VAL A 163 -10.90 1.69 -25.80
C VAL A 163 -11.57 3.01 -25.47
N TRP A 164 -10.76 4.03 -25.27
CA TRP A 164 -11.22 5.41 -25.10
C TRP A 164 -10.94 6.25 -26.34
N GLN A 165 -11.80 7.24 -26.56
CA GLN A 165 -11.69 8.22 -27.63
C GLN A 165 -12.07 9.60 -27.11
N GLN A 166 -11.36 10.63 -27.56
CA GLN A 166 -11.68 12.02 -27.23
C GLN A 166 -12.64 12.61 -28.28
N GLY A 167 -13.88 12.85 -27.86
CA GLY A 167 -14.92 13.34 -28.77
C GLY A 167 -15.05 12.46 -30.02
N ASP A 168 -15.03 13.10 -31.22
CA ASP A 168 -15.12 12.42 -32.50
C ASP A 168 -13.74 12.17 -33.16
N ASP A 169 -12.65 12.42 -32.44
CA ASP A 169 -11.29 12.26 -32.98
C ASP A 169 -10.82 10.80 -32.90
N GLU A 170 -10.92 10.08 -34.02
CA GLU A 170 -10.47 8.68 -34.11
C GLU A 170 -8.95 8.53 -33.89
N ALA A 171 -8.14 9.57 -34.18
CA ALA A 171 -6.70 9.52 -34.00
C ALA A 171 -6.28 9.59 -32.53
N SER A 172 -7.20 10.02 -31.65
CA SER A 172 -6.99 10.06 -30.21
C SER A 172 -7.14 8.70 -29.53
N ARG A 173 -7.63 7.66 -30.25
CA ARG A 173 -7.92 6.35 -29.65
C ARG A 173 -6.72 5.76 -28.93
N PHE A 174 -6.92 5.35 -27.69
CA PHE A 174 -6.00 4.51 -26.96
C PHE A 174 -6.80 3.46 -26.18
N GLY A 175 -6.16 2.37 -25.80
CA GLY A 175 -6.87 1.34 -25.08
C GLY A 175 -5.94 0.27 -24.51
N PHE A 176 -6.56 -0.58 -23.71
CA PHE A 176 -5.92 -1.75 -23.11
C PHE A 176 -6.71 -2.99 -23.42
N GLU A 177 -5.97 -4.10 -23.56
CA GLU A 177 -6.53 -5.42 -23.74
C GLU A 177 -5.75 -6.45 -22.93
N GLY A 178 -6.40 -7.56 -22.60
CA GLY A 178 -5.78 -8.64 -21.87
C GLY A 178 -6.65 -9.88 -21.78
N GLU A 179 -6.11 -10.88 -21.10
CA GLU A 179 -6.78 -12.16 -20.86
C GLU A 179 -7.03 -12.35 -19.37
N THR A 180 -8.14 -13.02 -19.05
CA THR A 180 -8.43 -13.45 -17.68
C THR A 180 -7.67 -14.75 -17.41
N VAL A 181 -6.63 -14.67 -16.57
CA VAL A 181 -5.80 -15.81 -16.16
C VAL A 181 -6.48 -16.63 -15.06
N LEU A 182 -7.15 -15.93 -14.12
CA LEU A 182 -7.89 -16.53 -13.02
C LEU A 182 -9.13 -15.68 -12.73
N SER A 183 -10.27 -16.34 -12.51
CA SER A 183 -11.47 -15.68 -12.00
C SER A 183 -12.09 -16.54 -10.91
N GLU A 184 -12.12 -16.00 -9.70
CA GLU A 184 -12.75 -16.57 -8.53
C GLU A 184 -13.79 -15.57 -8.01
N PRO A 185 -15.02 -15.61 -8.59
CA PRO A 185 -16.07 -14.69 -8.18
C PRO A 185 -16.39 -14.91 -6.69
N THR A 186 -16.47 -13.91 -5.94
CA THR A 186 -16.58 -12.47 -5.96
C THR A 186 -15.38 -11.81 -5.31
N TRP A 187 -14.25 -12.53 -5.17
CA TRP A 187 -13.16 -12.08 -4.33
C TRP A 187 -11.81 -11.88 -5.06
N ARG A 188 -11.57 -12.56 -6.22
CA ARG A 188 -10.27 -12.45 -6.89
C ARG A 188 -10.38 -12.59 -8.40
N ALA A 189 -9.67 -11.74 -9.13
CA ALA A 189 -9.44 -11.86 -10.56
C ALA A 189 -7.98 -11.56 -10.89
N VAL A 190 -7.35 -12.38 -11.72
CA VAL A 190 -6.01 -12.15 -12.25
C VAL A 190 -6.11 -12.00 -13.75
N THR A 191 -5.59 -10.87 -14.26
CA THR A 191 -5.63 -10.55 -15.69
C THR A 191 -4.24 -10.11 -16.17
N THR A 192 -3.96 -10.37 -17.46
CA THR A 192 -2.87 -9.66 -18.14
C THR A 192 -3.37 -8.31 -18.65
N GLU A 193 -2.49 -7.35 -18.88
CA GLU A 193 -2.85 -6.07 -19.49
C GLU A 193 -1.74 -5.57 -20.40
N ALA A 194 -2.09 -5.22 -21.62
CA ALA A 194 -1.19 -4.58 -22.59
C ALA A 194 -1.88 -3.41 -23.26
N MET A 195 -1.11 -2.39 -23.64
CA MET A 195 -1.62 -1.26 -24.41
C MET A 195 -1.83 -1.69 -25.87
N ILE A 196 -3.01 -1.43 -26.41
CA ILE A 196 -3.38 -1.79 -27.78
C ILE A 196 -2.47 -1.11 -28.80
N GLY A 197 -2.01 -1.91 -29.77
CA GLY A 197 -1.18 -1.42 -30.88
C GLY A 197 0.29 -1.17 -30.51
N THR A 198 0.73 -1.68 -29.36
CA THR A 198 2.14 -1.65 -28.96
C THR A 198 2.69 -3.08 -28.85
N ASP A 199 3.98 -3.25 -29.17
CA ASP A 199 4.70 -4.50 -28.93
C ASP A 199 5.29 -4.56 -27.50
N GLY A 200 4.78 -3.75 -26.59
CA GLY A 200 5.22 -3.67 -25.19
C GLY A 200 4.87 -4.93 -24.39
N PRO A 201 5.63 -5.23 -23.36
CA PRO A 201 5.29 -6.33 -22.46
C PRO A 201 4.01 -6.03 -21.68
N SER A 202 3.23 -7.07 -21.39
CA SER A 202 2.05 -6.98 -20.55
C SER A 202 2.40 -6.93 -19.06
N THR A 203 1.55 -6.27 -18.28
CA THR A 203 1.52 -6.42 -16.82
C THR A 203 0.66 -7.62 -16.42
N LEU A 204 0.82 -8.08 -15.18
CA LEU A 204 -0.10 -9.01 -14.53
C LEU A 204 -0.79 -8.28 -13.37
N ASN A 205 -2.10 -8.26 -13.40
CA ASN A 205 -2.94 -7.53 -12.46
C ASN A 205 -3.71 -8.53 -11.58
N ASP A 206 -3.45 -8.55 -10.28
CA ASP A 206 -4.13 -9.40 -9.29
C ASP A 206 -5.06 -8.53 -8.44
N LEU A 207 -6.34 -8.51 -8.79
CA LEU A 207 -7.41 -7.83 -8.06
C LEU A 207 -7.96 -8.75 -6.97
N GLN A 208 -8.01 -8.27 -5.74
CA GLN A 208 -8.61 -8.98 -4.60
C GLN A 208 -9.57 -8.06 -3.85
N LEU A 209 -10.69 -8.62 -3.42
CA LEU A 209 -11.76 -7.93 -2.70
C LEU A 209 -12.02 -8.61 -1.37
N TYR A 210 -12.01 -7.84 -0.28
CA TYR A 210 -12.27 -8.33 1.07
C TYR A 210 -13.37 -7.53 1.74
N GLU A 211 -14.25 -8.21 2.47
CA GLU A 211 -15.22 -7.52 3.31
C GLU A 211 -14.51 -6.91 4.53
N GLU A 212 -14.77 -5.62 4.78
CA GLU A 212 -14.20 -4.85 5.86
C GLU A 212 -15.28 -3.94 6.45
N ASP A 213 -15.80 -4.26 7.64
CA ASP A 213 -16.80 -3.46 8.39
C ASP A 213 -17.99 -2.94 7.54
N GLY A 214 -18.55 -3.80 6.67
CA GLY A 214 -19.68 -3.45 5.78
C GLY A 214 -19.30 -2.62 4.55
N ALA A 215 -18.02 -2.50 4.28
CA ALA A 215 -17.43 -1.96 3.05
C ALA A 215 -16.58 -3.05 2.38
N THR A 216 -15.93 -2.72 1.28
CA THR A 216 -15.01 -3.62 0.58
C THR A 216 -13.62 -2.99 0.54
N LEU A 217 -12.63 -3.69 1.09
CA LEU A 217 -11.23 -3.40 0.80
C LEU A 217 -10.88 -4.00 -0.55
N LEU A 218 -10.59 -3.15 -1.51
CA LEU A 218 -10.03 -3.52 -2.81
C LEU A 218 -8.52 -3.42 -2.74
N THR A 219 -7.82 -4.47 -3.16
CA THR A 219 -6.38 -4.45 -3.40
C THR A 219 -6.10 -4.90 -4.83
N LEU A 220 -5.25 -4.17 -5.51
CA LEU A 220 -4.77 -4.50 -6.85
C LEU A 220 -3.24 -4.54 -6.82
N VAL A 221 -2.68 -5.74 -6.98
CA VAL A 221 -1.23 -5.90 -7.14
C VAL A 221 -0.92 -5.97 -8.63
N ILE A 222 -0.09 -5.06 -9.10
CA ILE A 222 0.35 -5.01 -10.49
C ILE A 222 1.81 -5.47 -10.53
N GLU A 223 2.08 -6.51 -11.30
CA GLU A 223 3.43 -6.95 -11.66
C GLU A 223 3.83 -6.34 -12.99
N TYR A 224 4.87 -5.55 -12.99
CA TYR A 224 5.45 -4.93 -14.17
C TYR A 224 6.62 -5.77 -14.70
N PRO A 225 6.94 -5.71 -15.98
CA PRO A 225 8.04 -6.47 -16.56
C PRO A 225 9.41 -6.10 -15.98
N ASP A 226 9.57 -4.85 -15.54
CA ASP A 226 10.77 -4.33 -14.90
C ASP A 226 10.49 -3.05 -14.09
N ALA A 227 11.46 -2.64 -13.27
CA ALA A 227 11.36 -1.46 -12.40
C ALA A 227 11.21 -0.15 -13.19
N ALA A 228 11.85 -0.02 -14.35
CA ALA A 228 11.79 1.20 -15.15
C ALA A 228 10.39 1.40 -15.74
N THR A 229 9.75 0.33 -16.21
CA THR A 229 8.37 0.34 -16.69
C THR A 229 7.40 0.69 -15.56
N ARG A 230 7.57 0.09 -14.38
CA ARG A 230 6.77 0.43 -13.20
C ARG A 230 6.87 1.92 -12.87
N ASP A 231 8.07 2.44 -12.75
CA ASP A 231 8.30 3.83 -12.36
C ASP A 231 7.76 4.81 -13.40
N MET A 232 7.91 4.50 -14.69
CA MET A 232 7.36 5.29 -15.79
C MET A 232 5.83 5.35 -15.73
N ILE A 233 5.16 4.21 -15.54
CA ILE A 233 3.69 4.14 -15.48
C ILE A 233 3.16 4.86 -14.24
N LEU A 234 3.76 4.65 -13.06
CA LEU A 234 3.35 5.33 -11.84
C LEU A 234 3.55 6.86 -11.91
N ALA A 235 4.58 7.32 -12.64
CA ALA A 235 4.83 8.74 -12.87
C ALA A 235 3.74 9.44 -13.71
N THR A 236 2.93 8.69 -14.48
CA THR A 236 1.80 9.25 -15.24
C THR A 236 0.67 9.79 -14.35
N GLY A 237 0.68 9.45 -13.06
CA GLY A 237 -0.35 9.88 -12.11
C GLY A 237 -1.61 9.02 -12.12
N MET A 238 -1.62 7.86 -12.79
CA MET A 238 -2.77 6.93 -12.82
C MET A 238 -3.32 6.56 -11.44
N THR A 239 -2.50 6.72 -10.40
CA THR A 239 -2.82 6.33 -9.01
C THR A 239 -3.19 7.52 -8.13
N ARG A 240 -3.21 8.74 -8.67
CA ARG A 240 -3.60 9.93 -7.90
C ARG A 240 -5.11 10.12 -8.01
N SER A 241 -5.82 9.97 -6.91
CA SER A 241 -7.17 10.53 -6.75
C SER A 241 -7.01 12.04 -6.46
N GLU A 242 -7.42 12.88 -7.38
CA GLU A 242 -7.72 14.28 -7.09
C GLU A 242 -9.02 14.39 -6.28
#